data_f04c607be4bfd2e362ead3554fe9e066
#
_entry.id   f04c607be4bfd2e362ead3554fe9e066
#
_cell.length_a   1.000
_cell.length_b   1.000
_cell.length_c   1.000
_cell.angle_alpha   90.00
_cell.angle_beta   90.00
_cell.angle_gamma   90.00
#
_symmetry.space_group_name_H-M   'P 1'
#
loop_
_entity.id
_entity.type
_entity.pdbx_description
1 polymer ?
#
loop_
_entity_poly.entity_id
_entity_poly.type
_entity_poly.pdbx_seq_one_letter_code
_entity_poly.pdbx_strand_id
1 'polypeptide(L)'
;MSKPIVATTSLAGCFGCHMSLLDIDERILDLIELVDFNKSPIDDIKNFTQQCDIGLIEGGCCLDENVHVLEDFRKHCKILVSVGECAIMGGLPAMRNGIPIRECLEEAYLKGPTVRNSNEEKIMPNDEELPIMLDRVYPCHEVVKIDYFLPGCPPRADLIWNALVALVKNEEMDLPYEVFKFD
;
A
#
# COMPACT_ATOMS: atom_id res chain seq x y z
N MET A 1 -18.19 24.10 2.78
CA MET A 1 -18.17 22.66 3.13
C MET A 1 -16.77 22.35 3.58
N SER A 2 -16.58 21.46 4.57
CA SER A 2 -15.25 20.98 4.93
C SER A 2 -14.65 20.21 3.77
N LYS A 3 -13.32 20.29 3.59
CA LYS A 3 -12.62 19.48 2.60
C LYS A 3 -12.78 18.00 2.93
N PRO A 4 -12.90 17.09 1.94
CA PRO A 4 -12.76 15.65 2.15
C PRO A 4 -11.40 15.31 2.77
N ILE A 5 -11.38 14.30 3.63
CA ILE A 5 -10.18 13.89 4.34
C ILE A 5 -9.64 12.61 3.73
N VAL A 6 -8.37 12.63 3.36
CA VAL A 6 -7.66 11.50 2.73
C VAL A 6 -6.62 10.94 3.70
N ALA A 7 -6.58 9.62 3.80
CA ALA A 7 -5.49 8.90 4.48
C ALA A 7 -4.79 7.96 3.48
N THR A 8 -3.50 7.73 3.68
CA THR A 8 -2.74 6.81 2.83
C THR A 8 -1.86 5.88 3.66
N THR A 9 -1.56 4.70 3.14
CA THR A 9 -0.61 3.77 3.76
C THR A 9 0.12 2.94 2.72
N SER A 10 1.35 2.56 3.08
CA SER A 10 2.16 1.63 2.30
C SER A 10 2.40 0.36 3.12
N LEU A 11 2.12 -0.79 2.53
CA LEU A 11 2.37 -2.11 3.08
C LEU A 11 3.60 -2.73 2.40
N ALA A 12 3.59 -4.04 2.12
CA ALA A 12 4.69 -4.69 1.42
C ALA A 12 4.73 -4.30 -0.06
N GLY A 13 5.68 -3.44 -0.41
CA GLY A 13 5.88 -2.93 -1.76
C GLY A 13 7.15 -2.11 -1.88
N CYS A 14 7.25 -1.36 -2.97
CA CYS A 14 8.41 -0.52 -3.27
C CYS A 14 8.19 0.98 -3.00
N PHE A 15 7.02 1.36 -2.47
CA PHE A 15 6.57 2.74 -2.30
C PHE A 15 6.35 3.51 -3.62
N GLY A 16 6.37 2.81 -4.75
CA GLY A 16 6.26 3.41 -6.09
C GLY A 16 4.91 4.08 -6.36
N CYS A 17 3.82 3.57 -5.77
CA CYS A 17 2.50 4.16 -5.96
C CYS A 17 2.38 5.52 -5.24
N HIS A 18 2.98 5.69 -4.06
CA HIS A 18 3.07 6.99 -3.40
C HIS A 18 4.01 7.95 -4.18
N MET A 19 5.10 7.45 -4.73
CA MET A 19 5.95 8.27 -5.59
C MET A 19 5.19 8.74 -6.83
N SER A 20 4.40 7.87 -7.46
CA SER A 20 3.55 8.24 -8.59
C SER A 20 2.44 9.23 -8.19
N LEU A 21 1.92 9.15 -6.96
CA LEU A 21 1.02 10.18 -6.43
C LEU A 21 1.73 11.54 -6.33
N LEU A 22 2.99 11.56 -5.92
CA LEU A 22 3.78 12.80 -5.85
C LEU A 22 4.18 13.33 -7.23
N ASP A 23 4.28 12.45 -8.24
CA ASP A 23 4.57 12.80 -9.63
C ASP A 23 3.41 13.54 -10.35
N ILE A 24 2.34 13.88 -9.63
CA ILE A 24 1.35 14.85 -10.12
C ILE A 24 1.94 16.27 -10.24
N ASP A 25 3.16 16.45 -9.75
CA ASP A 25 3.96 17.68 -9.82
C ASP A 25 3.22 18.91 -9.24
N GLU A 26 3.13 20.00 -9.98
CA GLU A 26 2.52 21.25 -9.54
C GLU A 26 1.04 21.10 -9.13
N ARG A 27 0.34 20.06 -9.63
CA ARG A 27 -1.05 19.76 -9.25
C ARG A 27 -1.19 19.36 -7.76
N ILE A 28 -0.08 19.12 -7.06
CA ILE A 28 -0.13 18.91 -5.61
C ILE A 28 -0.67 20.14 -4.88
N LEU A 29 -0.44 21.33 -5.41
CA LEU A 29 -0.98 22.58 -4.86
C LEU A 29 -2.50 22.64 -5.02
N ASP A 30 -3.02 22.16 -6.14
CA ASP A 30 -4.46 22.04 -6.36
C ASP A 30 -5.05 20.94 -5.44
N LEU A 31 -4.31 19.84 -5.25
CA LEU A 31 -4.76 18.75 -4.39
C LEU A 31 -4.95 19.20 -2.94
N ILE A 32 -4.01 19.93 -2.36
CA ILE A 32 -4.12 20.42 -0.98
C ILE A 32 -5.20 21.49 -0.80
N GLU A 33 -5.65 22.12 -1.90
CA GLU A 33 -6.84 22.98 -1.88
C GLU A 33 -8.15 22.17 -1.90
N LEU A 34 -8.11 20.95 -2.46
CA LEU A 34 -9.29 20.07 -2.60
C LEU A 34 -9.50 19.15 -1.39
N VAL A 35 -8.43 18.68 -0.75
CA VAL A 35 -8.48 17.69 0.34
C VAL A 35 -7.60 18.09 1.51
N ASP A 36 -7.93 17.55 2.69
CA ASP A 36 -7.03 17.55 3.85
C ASP A 36 -6.46 16.14 4.03
N PHE A 37 -5.14 16.05 4.28
CA PHE A 37 -4.51 14.77 4.60
C PHE A 37 -4.60 14.48 6.09
N ASN A 38 -4.81 13.21 6.44
CA ASN A 38 -4.73 12.65 7.77
C ASN A 38 -3.58 11.65 7.84
N LYS A 39 -3.75 10.50 8.46
CA LYS A 39 -2.72 9.46 8.56
C LYS A 39 -2.09 9.16 7.19
N SER A 40 -0.80 9.43 7.06
CA SER A 40 -0.06 9.16 5.81
C SER A 40 1.44 8.97 6.08
N PRO A 41 2.14 8.11 5.31
CA PRO A 41 3.59 7.99 5.41
C PRO A 41 4.34 9.22 4.87
N ILE A 42 3.68 10.05 4.03
CA ILE A 42 4.29 11.24 3.43
C ILE A 42 4.08 12.51 4.26
N ASP A 43 3.41 12.43 5.39
CA ASP A 43 3.26 13.53 6.36
C ASP A 43 3.63 13.06 7.78
N ASP A 44 3.49 13.97 8.77
CA ASP A 44 3.83 13.69 10.17
C ASP A 44 2.69 13.04 10.96
N ILE A 45 1.50 12.87 10.38
CA ILE A 45 0.35 12.28 11.05
C ILE A 45 0.42 10.76 10.91
N LYS A 46 0.90 10.07 11.94
CA LYS A 46 1.12 8.61 11.94
C LYS A 46 -0.09 7.80 12.43
N ASN A 47 -1.04 8.43 13.09
CA ASN A 47 -2.25 7.80 13.59
C ASN A 47 -3.49 8.54 13.12
N PHE A 48 -4.61 7.82 12.98
CA PHE A 48 -5.87 8.47 12.68
C PHE A 48 -6.27 9.44 13.81
N THR A 49 -6.53 10.69 13.46
CA THR A 49 -7.02 11.71 14.37
C THR A 49 -8.53 11.92 14.23
N GLN A 50 -9.12 11.46 13.14
CA GLN A 50 -10.54 11.56 12.82
C GLN A 50 -10.95 10.56 11.73
N GLN A 51 -12.26 10.47 11.46
CA GLN A 51 -12.76 9.70 10.33
C GLN A 51 -12.36 10.35 9.00
N CYS A 52 -11.98 9.51 8.04
CA CYS A 52 -11.54 9.93 6.72
C CYS A 52 -12.59 9.56 5.66
N ASP A 53 -12.64 10.31 4.59
CA ASP A 53 -13.53 10.04 3.47
C ASP A 53 -12.93 8.98 2.55
N ILE A 54 -11.62 9.07 2.26
CA ILE A 54 -10.91 8.20 1.32
C ILE A 54 -9.63 7.66 1.97
N GLY A 55 -9.40 6.36 1.84
CA GLY A 55 -8.14 5.70 2.17
C GLY A 55 -7.48 5.12 0.92
N LEU A 56 -6.23 5.49 0.66
CA LEU A 56 -5.41 4.93 -0.42
C LEU A 56 -4.43 3.93 0.17
N ILE A 57 -4.44 2.70 -0.32
CA ILE A 57 -3.62 1.61 0.19
C ILE A 57 -2.73 1.10 -0.93
N GLU A 58 -1.41 1.14 -0.76
CA GLU A 58 -0.46 0.45 -1.63
C GLU A 58 0.22 -0.70 -0.90
N GLY A 59 0.77 -1.62 -1.67
CA GLY A 59 1.49 -2.78 -1.15
C GLY A 59 0.59 -3.95 -0.77
N GLY A 60 1.17 -5.15 -0.70
CA GLY A 60 0.49 -6.38 -0.31
C GLY A 60 0.52 -6.60 1.21
N CYS A 61 -0.39 -7.41 1.72
CA CYS A 61 -0.43 -7.79 3.13
C CYS A 61 0.47 -9.02 3.36
N CYS A 62 1.63 -8.84 4.00
CA CYS A 62 2.61 -9.90 4.23
C CYS A 62 3.03 -10.08 5.69
N LEU A 63 2.59 -9.20 6.59
CA LEU A 63 2.87 -9.20 8.02
C LEU A 63 1.54 -9.17 8.79
N ASP A 64 1.55 -9.69 10.00
CA ASP A 64 0.42 -9.55 10.93
C ASP A 64 0.09 -8.08 11.23
N GLU A 65 1.10 -7.23 11.35
CA GLU A 65 0.93 -5.77 11.47
C GLU A 65 0.18 -5.18 10.26
N ASN A 66 0.42 -5.69 9.05
CA ASN A 66 -0.30 -5.22 7.86
C ASN A 66 -1.81 -5.52 7.94
N VAL A 67 -2.19 -6.65 8.55
CA VAL A 67 -3.61 -6.98 8.78
C VAL A 67 -4.24 -5.91 9.68
N HIS A 68 -3.60 -5.59 10.80
CA HIS A 68 -4.09 -4.55 11.73
C HIS A 68 -4.18 -3.17 11.06
N VAL A 69 -3.20 -2.81 10.23
CA VAL A 69 -3.24 -1.55 9.46
C VAL A 69 -4.43 -1.53 8.51
N LEU A 70 -4.69 -2.62 7.78
CA LEU A 70 -5.83 -2.72 6.86
C LEU A 70 -7.18 -2.63 7.60
N GLU A 71 -7.33 -3.32 8.72
CA GLU A 71 -8.52 -3.25 9.57
C GLU A 71 -8.74 -1.84 10.11
N ASP A 72 -7.67 -1.16 10.54
CA ASP A 72 -7.72 0.21 11.03
C ASP A 72 -8.14 1.19 9.93
N PHE A 73 -7.60 1.04 8.71
CA PHE A 73 -8.04 1.81 7.55
C PHE A 73 -9.51 1.55 7.21
N ARG A 74 -9.94 0.28 7.19
CA ARG A 74 -11.36 -0.03 6.93
C ARG A 74 -12.31 0.58 7.96
N LYS A 75 -11.90 0.64 9.21
CA LYS A 75 -12.68 1.22 10.29
C LYS A 75 -12.78 2.75 10.21
N HIS A 76 -11.73 3.41 9.74
CA HIS A 76 -11.65 4.87 9.75
C HIS A 76 -11.94 5.55 8.42
N CYS A 77 -11.94 4.81 7.30
CA CYS A 77 -12.19 5.38 5.98
C CYS A 77 -13.53 4.90 5.42
N LYS A 78 -14.32 5.82 4.86
CA LYS A 78 -15.59 5.51 4.21
C LYS A 78 -15.38 4.69 2.94
N ILE A 79 -14.40 5.12 2.12
CA ILE A 79 -14.00 4.50 0.85
C ILE A 79 -12.55 4.03 0.97
N LEU A 80 -12.28 2.79 0.57
CA LEU A 80 -10.92 2.27 0.43
C LEU A 80 -10.60 1.98 -1.03
N VAL A 81 -9.43 2.45 -1.46
CA VAL A 81 -8.89 2.23 -2.79
C VAL A 81 -7.59 1.45 -2.69
N SER A 82 -7.52 0.28 -3.30
CA SER A 82 -6.25 -0.43 -3.52
C SER A 82 -5.54 0.18 -4.73
N VAL A 83 -4.32 0.69 -4.50
CA VAL A 83 -3.52 1.38 -5.51
C VAL A 83 -2.32 0.52 -5.89
N GLY A 84 -2.25 0.16 -7.15
CA GLY A 84 -1.15 -0.63 -7.71
C GLY A 84 -1.28 -2.14 -7.53
N GLU A 85 -0.50 -2.86 -8.32
CA GLU A 85 -0.58 -4.32 -8.44
C GLU A 85 -0.30 -5.07 -7.13
N CYS A 86 0.57 -4.53 -6.27
CA CYS A 86 0.87 -5.17 -5.00
C CYS A 86 -0.35 -5.21 -4.08
N ALA A 87 -1.13 -4.12 -4.00
CA ALA A 87 -2.34 -4.06 -3.20
C ALA A 87 -3.50 -4.88 -3.80
N ILE A 88 -3.57 -4.95 -5.14
CA ILE A 88 -4.67 -5.58 -5.88
C ILE A 88 -4.52 -7.10 -5.96
N MET A 89 -3.32 -7.61 -6.25
CA MET A 89 -3.07 -9.03 -6.49
C MET A 89 -1.82 -9.58 -5.80
N GLY A 90 -1.21 -8.82 -4.91
CA GLY A 90 0.04 -9.19 -4.24
C GLY A 90 1.31 -8.80 -5.00
N GLY A 91 1.22 -8.64 -6.32
CA GLY A 91 2.29 -8.15 -7.17
C GLY A 91 3.64 -8.86 -7.01
N LEU A 92 4.73 -8.10 -7.07
CA LEU A 92 6.08 -8.62 -6.88
C LEU A 92 6.30 -9.28 -5.50
N PRO A 93 5.83 -8.73 -4.38
CA PRO A 93 5.95 -9.40 -3.08
C PRO A 93 5.34 -10.80 -3.04
N ALA A 94 4.25 -11.06 -3.79
CA ALA A 94 3.59 -12.36 -3.84
C ALA A 94 4.35 -13.42 -4.64
N MET A 95 5.43 -13.08 -5.34
CA MET A 95 6.25 -14.08 -6.04
C MET A 95 6.82 -15.14 -5.08
N ARG A 96 6.97 -14.83 -3.80
CA ARG A 96 7.38 -15.80 -2.79
C ARG A 96 6.29 -16.81 -2.40
N ASN A 97 5.04 -16.60 -2.77
CA ASN A 97 3.91 -17.42 -2.29
C ASN A 97 4.00 -18.91 -2.69
N GLY A 98 4.83 -19.24 -3.66
CA GLY A 98 5.14 -20.64 -4.05
C GLY A 98 6.29 -21.27 -3.25
N ILE A 99 6.93 -20.55 -2.32
CA ILE A 99 8.09 -20.97 -1.56
C ILE A 99 7.74 -20.94 -0.06
N PRO A 100 8.01 -22.01 0.71
CA PRO A 100 7.80 -21.98 2.16
C PRO A 100 8.54 -20.80 2.80
N ILE A 101 7.86 -20.07 3.70
CA ILE A 101 8.42 -18.86 4.32
C ILE A 101 9.75 -19.15 5.02
N ARG A 102 9.89 -20.34 5.61
CA ARG A 102 11.13 -20.75 6.25
C ARG A 102 12.31 -20.80 5.28
N GLU A 103 12.09 -21.30 4.06
CA GLU A 103 13.14 -21.34 3.03
C GLU A 103 13.54 -19.92 2.59
N CYS A 104 12.57 -19.03 2.46
CA CYS A 104 12.84 -17.61 2.16
C CYS A 104 13.70 -16.96 3.24
N LEU A 105 13.38 -17.20 4.52
CA LEU A 105 14.11 -16.66 5.65
C LEU A 105 15.52 -17.27 5.75
N GLU A 106 15.66 -18.59 5.54
CA GLU A 106 16.97 -19.25 5.52
C GLU A 106 17.86 -18.69 4.42
N GLU A 107 17.30 -18.48 3.23
CA GLU A 107 18.06 -17.91 2.11
C GLU A 107 18.50 -16.47 2.42
N ALA A 108 17.61 -15.65 2.96
CA ALA A 108 17.88 -14.23 3.24
C ALA A 108 18.90 -14.06 4.38
N TYR A 109 18.80 -14.86 5.45
CA TYR A 109 19.54 -14.61 6.69
C TYR A 109 20.65 -15.61 7.00
N LEU A 110 20.66 -16.79 6.35
CA LEU A 110 21.65 -17.83 6.63
C LEU A 110 22.53 -18.19 5.43
N LYS A 111 21.96 -18.20 4.22
CA LYS A 111 22.61 -18.73 3.01
C LYS A 111 22.99 -17.64 2.00
N GLY A 112 22.45 -16.44 2.13
CA GLY A 112 22.69 -15.34 1.17
C GLY A 112 24.20 -15.05 1.02
N PRO A 113 24.68 -14.73 -0.19
CA PRO A 113 26.10 -14.60 -0.49
C PRO A 113 26.79 -13.47 0.29
N THR A 114 26.03 -12.52 0.80
CA THR A 114 26.53 -11.38 1.61
C THR A 114 26.31 -11.58 3.12
N VAL A 115 25.68 -12.69 3.53
CA VAL A 115 25.43 -12.97 4.95
C VAL A 115 26.73 -13.39 5.61
N ARG A 116 27.11 -12.66 6.65
CA ARG A 116 28.25 -12.98 7.51
C ARG A 116 27.71 -13.40 8.88
N ASN A 117 27.70 -14.70 9.13
CA ASN A 117 27.47 -15.23 10.48
C ASN A 117 28.81 -15.23 11.20
N SER A 118 29.03 -14.23 12.06
CA SER A 118 30.28 -14.11 12.85
C SER A 118 30.44 -15.16 13.91
N ASN A 119 29.36 -15.88 14.28
CA ASN A 119 29.34 -16.98 15.23
C ASN A 119 28.89 -18.26 14.51
N GLU A 120 29.33 -19.42 14.99
CA GLU A 120 28.93 -20.73 14.45
C GLU A 120 27.40 -21.01 14.60
N GLU A 121 26.70 -20.18 15.38
CA GLU A 121 25.26 -20.25 15.54
C GLU A 121 24.57 -19.55 14.37
N LYS A 122 23.84 -20.34 13.58
CA LYS A 122 22.96 -19.85 12.51
C LYS A 122 21.69 -19.24 13.14
N ILE A 123 21.72 -17.94 13.36
CA ILE A 123 20.62 -17.23 14.01
C ILE A 123 19.72 -16.60 12.93
N MET A 124 18.44 -16.97 12.92
CA MET A 124 17.40 -16.24 12.19
C MET A 124 16.83 -15.14 13.09
N PRO A 125 16.43 -13.99 12.50
CA PRO A 125 15.76 -12.95 13.26
C PRO A 125 14.54 -13.51 13.99
N ASN A 126 14.51 -13.32 15.31
CA ASN A 126 13.43 -13.77 16.18
C ASN A 126 13.43 -12.89 17.44
N ASP A 127 12.67 -11.81 17.40
CA ASP A 127 12.54 -10.86 18.49
C ASP A 127 11.06 -10.49 18.65
N GLU A 128 10.62 -10.23 19.86
CA GLU A 128 9.23 -9.88 20.17
C GLU A 128 8.78 -8.56 19.52
N GLU A 129 9.73 -7.67 19.20
CA GLU A 129 9.47 -6.40 18.52
C GLU A 129 9.35 -6.55 16.99
N LEU A 130 9.70 -7.70 16.43
CA LEU A 130 9.58 -7.96 14.99
C LEU A 130 8.18 -8.46 14.65
N PRO A 131 7.51 -7.86 13.64
CA PRO A 131 6.21 -8.35 13.18
C PRO A 131 6.36 -9.75 12.57
N ILE A 132 5.33 -10.57 12.74
CA ILE A 132 5.32 -11.94 12.24
C ILE A 132 5.02 -11.93 10.74
N MET A 133 5.89 -12.55 9.95
CA MET A 133 5.62 -12.76 8.53
C MET A 133 4.52 -13.80 8.33
N LEU A 134 3.52 -13.44 7.55
CA LEU A 134 2.50 -14.37 7.10
C LEU A 134 3.11 -15.39 6.14
N ASP A 135 2.54 -16.58 6.06
CA ASP A 135 2.97 -17.66 5.13
C ASP A 135 2.82 -17.23 3.66
N ARG A 136 1.89 -16.33 3.37
CA ARG A 136 1.61 -15.77 2.05
C ARG A 136 1.55 -14.26 2.10
N VAL A 137 1.76 -13.63 0.93
CA VAL A 137 1.38 -12.24 0.68
C VAL A 137 -0.04 -12.25 0.13
N TYR A 138 -0.93 -11.53 0.80
CA TYR A 138 -2.33 -11.43 0.42
C TYR A 138 -2.62 -10.11 -0.28
N PRO A 139 -3.46 -10.11 -1.33
CA PRO A 139 -4.10 -8.89 -1.81
C PRO A 139 -4.93 -8.23 -0.71
N CYS A 140 -5.02 -6.91 -0.70
CA CYS A 140 -5.74 -6.19 0.37
C CYS A 140 -7.22 -6.60 0.48
N HIS A 141 -7.86 -6.92 -0.63
CA HIS A 141 -9.27 -7.31 -0.67
C HIS A 141 -9.57 -8.72 -0.08
N GLU A 142 -8.54 -9.56 0.10
CA GLU A 142 -8.67 -10.82 0.82
C GLU A 142 -8.67 -10.61 2.35
N VAL A 143 -8.25 -9.43 2.83
CA VAL A 143 -8.16 -9.10 4.26
C VAL A 143 -9.33 -8.19 4.69
N VAL A 144 -9.60 -7.13 3.92
CA VAL A 144 -10.68 -6.19 4.19
C VAL A 144 -11.46 -5.86 2.93
N LYS A 145 -12.70 -5.38 3.07
CA LYS A 145 -13.47 -4.91 1.92
C LYS A 145 -12.79 -3.69 1.30
N ILE A 146 -12.44 -3.79 0.03
CA ILE A 146 -11.97 -2.70 -0.83
C ILE A 146 -13.13 -2.23 -1.71
N ASP A 147 -13.26 -0.93 -1.90
CA ASP A 147 -14.35 -0.33 -2.67
C ASP A 147 -13.95 -0.06 -4.13
N TYR A 148 -12.68 0.33 -4.36
CA TYR A 148 -12.14 0.61 -5.70
C TYR A 148 -10.73 0.07 -5.88
N PHE A 149 -10.37 -0.20 -7.14
CA PHE A 149 -9.07 -0.73 -7.54
C PHE A 149 -8.47 0.17 -8.61
N LEU A 150 -7.23 0.62 -8.39
CA LEU A 150 -6.49 1.45 -9.31
C LEU A 150 -5.23 0.70 -9.78
N PRO A 151 -5.29 -0.01 -10.92
CA PRO A 151 -4.21 -0.87 -11.38
C PRO A 151 -3.03 -0.07 -11.93
N GLY A 152 -1.86 -0.70 -11.90
CA GLY A 152 -0.60 -0.18 -12.40
C GLY A 152 0.58 -0.59 -11.52
N CYS A 153 1.79 -0.55 -12.07
CA CYS A 153 3.01 -0.83 -11.31
C CYS A 153 4.13 0.18 -11.63
N PRO A 154 3.99 1.41 -11.10
CA PRO A 154 2.82 2.00 -10.43
C PRO A 154 1.71 2.44 -11.41
N PRO A 155 0.51 2.77 -10.93
CA PRO A 155 -0.45 3.52 -11.71
C PRO A 155 0.15 4.87 -12.16
N ARG A 156 -0.20 5.34 -13.35
CA ARG A 156 0.29 6.65 -13.83
C ARG A 156 -0.24 7.78 -12.94
N ALA A 157 0.58 8.81 -12.74
CA ALA A 157 0.21 9.98 -11.93
C ALA A 157 -1.14 10.61 -12.35
N ASP A 158 -1.39 10.73 -13.66
CA ASP A 158 -2.66 11.23 -14.19
C ASP A 158 -3.84 10.34 -13.81
N LEU A 159 -3.66 9.04 -13.77
CA LEU A 159 -4.69 8.10 -13.37
C LEU A 159 -5.05 8.27 -11.89
N ILE A 160 -4.03 8.37 -11.03
CA ILE A 160 -4.22 8.60 -9.59
C ILE A 160 -4.92 9.94 -9.36
N TRP A 161 -4.49 10.99 -10.05
CA TRP A 161 -5.10 12.31 -10.00
C TRP A 161 -6.58 12.28 -10.38
N ASN A 162 -6.90 11.72 -11.56
CA ASN A 162 -8.26 11.66 -12.06
C ASN A 162 -9.17 10.85 -11.13
N ALA A 163 -8.69 9.70 -10.64
CA ALA A 163 -9.44 8.86 -9.71
C ALA A 163 -9.72 9.60 -8.39
N LEU A 164 -8.71 10.26 -7.82
CA LEU A 164 -8.87 10.97 -6.55
C LEU A 164 -9.82 12.17 -6.72
N VAL A 165 -9.69 12.96 -7.79
CA VAL A 165 -10.58 14.09 -8.06
C VAL A 165 -12.02 13.64 -8.28
N ALA A 166 -12.25 12.55 -9.02
CA ALA A 166 -13.58 11.98 -9.22
C ALA A 166 -14.22 11.55 -7.90
N LEU A 167 -13.48 10.84 -7.04
CA LEU A 167 -13.95 10.43 -5.72
C LEU A 167 -14.28 11.62 -4.81
N VAL A 168 -13.43 12.65 -4.81
CA VAL A 168 -13.65 13.90 -4.04
C VAL A 168 -14.90 14.63 -4.48
N LYS A 169 -15.18 14.62 -5.78
CA LYS A 169 -16.36 15.29 -6.36
C LYS A 169 -17.62 14.42 -6.39
N ASN A 170 -17.54 13.17 -5.93
CA ASN A 170 -18.61 12.18 -6.10
C ASN A 170 -19.03 11.98 -7.58
N GLU A 171 -18.08 12.06 -8.49
CA GLU A 171 -18.25 11.79 -9.90
C GLU A 171 -17.96 10.32 -10.22
N GLU A 172 -18.56 9.80 -11.28
CA GLU A 172 -18.25 8.45 -11.75
C GLU A 172 -16.83 8.41 -12.31
N MET A 173 -16.05 7.40 -11.90
CA MET A 173 -14.70 7.22 -12.45
C MET A 173 -14.80 6.64 -13.86
N ASP A 174 -14.62 7.48 -14.86
CA ASP A 174 -14.42 7.05 -16.25
C ASP A 174 -12.94 6.77 -16.47
N LEU A 175 -12.58 5.49 -16.43
CA LEU A 175 -11.21 5.01 -16.67
C LEU A 175 -11.20 4.28 -18.01
N PRO A 176 -10.86 4.96 -19.11
CA PRO A 176 -10.82 4.33 -20.43
C PRO A 176 -9.76 3.23 -20.49
N TYR A 177 -10.03 2.18 -21.28
CA TYR A 177 -9.17 0.99 -21.39
C TYR A 177 -7.71 1.33 -21.72
N GLU A 178 -7.49 2.36 -22.51
CA GLU A 178 -6.15 2.84 -22.90
C GLU A 178 -5.29 3.26 -21.71
N VAL A 179 -5.91 3.63 -20.59
CA VAL A 179 -5.20 4.03 -19.35
C VAL A 179 -4.65 2.81 -18.63
N PHE A 180 -5.20 1.62 -18.87
CA PHE A 180 -4.76 0.35 -18.28
C PHE A 180 -3.77 -0.42 -19.17
N LYS A 181 -3.45 0.09 -20.35
CA LYS A 181 -2.43 -0.51 -21.20
C LYS A 181 -1.04 -0.27 -20.64
N PHE A 182 -0.28 -1.34 -20.52
CA PHE A 182 1.12 -1.33 -20.05
C PHE A 182 2.14 -1.38 -21.19
N ASP A 183 1.69 -1.38 -22.44
CA ASP A 183 2.47 -1.46 -23.69
C ASP A 183 2.26 -0.24 -24.59
#